data_863808cab114186434e6f351fb70bee9
#
_entry.id   863808cab114186434e6f351fb70bee9
#
_cell.length_a   1.000
_cell.length_b   1.000
_cell.length_c   1.000
_cell.angle_alpha   90.00
_cell.angle_beta   90.00
_cell.angle_gamma   90.00
#
_symmetry.space_group_name_H-M   'P 1'
#
loop_
_entity.id
_entity.type
_entity.pdbx_description
1 polymer ?
#
loop_
_entity_poly.entity_id
_entity_poly.type
_entity_poly.pdbx_seq_one_letter_code
_entity_poly.pdbx_strand_id
1 'polypeptide(L)'
;IADLVKKDDEAIVAYGGRGGRGNIALATRNNPAPSFCENGEPGEEKKVKVELKLLADVGLVGLPSVGKSTLISQISAAKPKIAAYHFTTLSPNLGVVKTKDNRSFVVADLPGLIEGASLGEGLGDKFLKHIERTRVIAHVIDMSGFEGRNPYDDYQIINKELENFNKSILDKPQIIIANKMDIEGADKNLEEFKKKVKDPVYPISAALNQGIDEVLIKLADMLDTIHKQPLYEEEKFEDHVLYQFKKEQPFKIFKEDEHTFVVKGDEIEKIYKMTWFVTDEAFRRFSSKLRRLGI
;
A
#
# COMPACT_ATOMS: atom_id res chain seq x y z
N ILE A 1 -3.30 -0.89 -11.92
CA ILE A 1 -2.45 -0.41 -13.02
C ILE A 1 -1.08 -1.05 -12.88
N ALA A 2 -0.38 -0.87 -11.79
CA ALA A 2 0.88 -1.52 -11.51
C ALA A 2 1.11 -1.61 -10.00
N ASP A 3 1.82 -2.64 -9.55
CA ASP A 3 2.33 -2.77 -8.19
C ASP A 3 3.86 -2.70 -8.28
N LEU A 4 4.45 -1.69 -7.65
CA LEU A 4 5.89 -1.44 -7.68
C LEU A 4 6.49 -1.92 -6.36
N VAL A 5 7.24 -3.01 -6.41
CA VAL A 5 7.74 -3.72 -5.22
C VAL A 5 9.21 -3.39 -4.94
N LYS A 6 10.01 -3.23 -5.99
CA LYS A 6 11.46 -2.98 -5.89
C LYS A 6 11.77 -1.49 -6.05
N LYS A 7 12.93 -1.08 -5.55
CA LYS A 7 13.38 0.32 -5.59
C LYS A 7 13.46 0.91 -7.00
N ASP A 8 13.74 0.07 -7.99
CA ASP A 8 13.97 0.49 -9.37
C ASP A 8 12.83 0.05 -10.30
N ASP A 9 11.68 -0.38 -9.73
CA ASP A 9 10.51 -0.73 -10.53
C ASP A 9 9.87 0.52 -11.12
N GLU A 10 9.58 0.47 -12.41
CA GLU A 10 8.95 1.55 -13.16
C GLU A 10 7.67 1.05 -13.83
N ALA A 11 6.66 1.91 -13.90
CA ALA A 11 5.43 1.63 -14.63
C ALA A 11 4.98 2.84 -15.43
N ILE A 12 4.71 2.61 -16.71
CA ILE A 12 4.17 3.64 -17.59
C ILE A 12 2.67 3.78 -17.30
N VAL A 13 2.25 4.93 -16.83
CA VAL A 13 0.85 5.21 -16.44
C VAL A 13 0.06 5.84 -17.57
N ALA A 14 0.72 6.65 -18.41
CA ALA A 14 0.12 7.32 -19.55
C ALA A 14 1.16 7.45 -20.65
N TYR A 15 0.71 7.33 -21.90
CA TYR A 15 1.56 7.46 -23.06
C TYR A 15 1.47 8.86 -23.65
N GLY A 16 2.60 9.38 -24.12
CA GLY A 16 2.64 10.60 -24.93
C GLY A 16 2.03 10.36 -26.30
N GLY A 17 1.45 11.42 -26.88
CA GLY A 17 0.96 11.38 -28.24
C GLY A 17 2.10 11.43 -29.29
N ARG A 18 1.82 10.93 -30.47
CA ARG A 18 2.74 11.01 -31.60
C ARG A 18 2.86 12.44 -32.10
N GLY A 19 4.06 12.87 -32.51
CA GLY A 19 4.28 14.15 -33.13
C GLY A 19 3.50 14.33 -34.46
N GLY A 20 3.06 15.54 -34.73
CA GLY A 20 2.40 15.88 -36.00
C GLY A 20 3.36 15.84 -37.20
N ARG A 21 2.82 15.65 -38.37
CA ARG A 21 3.59 15.66 -39.63
C ARG A 21 3.55 17.02 -40.28
N GLY A 22 4.72 17.53 -40.61
CA GLY A 22 4.83 18.75 -41.42
C GLY A 22 4.35 18.55 -42.88
N ASN A 23 4.20 19.62 -43.60
CA ASN A 23 3.70 19.63 -44.99
C ASN A 23 4.54 18.77 -45.93
N ILE A 24 5.86 18.77 -45.80
CA ILE A 24 6.76 17.95 -46.62
C ILE A 24 6.44 16.44 -46.46
N ALA A 25 6.18 15.96 -45.23
CA ALA A 25 5.81 14.59 -44.97
C ALA A 25 4.40 14.21 -45.47
N LEU A 26 3.61 15.19 -45.85
CA LEU A 26 2.26 15.07 -46.40
C LEU A 26 2.18 15.29 -47.89
N ALA A 27 3.30 15.60 -48.54
CA ALA A 27 3.39 15.75 -49.97
C ALA A 27 3.07 14.45 -50.70
N THR A 28 2.38 14.57 -51.82
CA THR A 28 2.01 13.43 -52.68
C THR A 28 2.37 13.79 -54.13
N ARG A 29 2.35 12.79 -55.00
CA ARG A 29 2.60 13.03 -56.44
C ARG A 29 1.64 14.03 -57.05
N ASN A 30 0.38 14.06 -56.58
CA ASN A 30 -0.66 14.95 -57.08
C ASN A 30 -0.68 16.30 -56.33
N ASN A 31 -0.04 16.38 -55.16
CA ASN A 31 0.11 17.62 -54.39
C ASN A 31 1.52 17.64 -53.77
N PRO A 32 2.52 18.08 -54.51
CA PRO A 32 3.92 18.06 -54.08
C PRO A 32 4.24 19.12 -53.00
N ALA A 33 3.40 20.15 -52.87
CA ALA A 33 3.59 21.25 -51.91
C ALA A 33 2.29 21.58 -51.18
N PRO A 34 1.80 20.69 -50.26
CA PRO A 34 0.56 20.95 -49.57
C PRO A 34 0.67 22.13 -48.62
N SER A 35 -0.41 22.93 -48.53
CA SER A 35 -0.50 24.10 -47.64
C SER A 35 -0.99 23.73 -46.22
N PHE A 36 -1.03 22.50 -45.85
CA PHE A 36 -1.49 21.99 -44.56
C PHE A 36 -0.45 21.13 -43.86
N CYS A 37 -0.58 21.03 -42.55
CA CYS A 37 0.19 20.12 -41.67
C CYS A 37 -0.74 19.43 -40.69
N GLU A 38 -0.21 18.48 -39.96
CA GLU A 38 -0.93 17.81 -38.86
C GLU A 38 -0.37 18.28 -37.51
N ASN A 39 -1.26 18.62 -36.59
CA ASN A 39 -0.91 18.81 -35.19
C ASN A 39 -0.45 17.48 -34.57
N GLY A 40 0.24 17.52 -33.42
CA GLY A 40 0.55 16.36 -32.64
C GLY A 40 -0.71 15.66 -32.14
N GLU A 41 -0.60 14.37 -31.96
CA GLU A 41 -1.62 13.57 -31.29
C GLU A 41 -1.67 13.97 -29.81
N PRO A 42 -2.87 14.18 -29.22
CA PRO A 42 -2.97 14.41 -27.79
C PRO A 42 -2.44 13.19 -27.01
N GLY A 43 -1.65 13.45 -25.97
CA GLY A 43 -1.21 12.41 -25.05
C GLY A 43 -2.38 11.91 -24.19
N GLU A 44 -2.18 10.77 -23.56
CA GLU A 44 -3.14 10.26 -22.58
C GLU A 44 -3.11 11.09 -21.30
N GLU A 45 -4.28 11.44 -20.79
CA GLU A 45 -4.46 12.06 -19.47
C GLU A 45 -5.19 11.09 -18.55
N LYS A 46 -4.54 10.70 -17.44
CA LYS A 46 -5.12 9.76 -16.47
C LYS A 46 -4.96 10.31 -15.05
N LYS A 47 -6.04 10.23 -14.29
CA LYS A 47 -5.98 10.44 -12.83
C LYS A 47 -5.59 9.12 -12.18
N VAL A 48 -4.44 9.09 -11.52
CA VAL A 48 -3.97 7.90 -10.77
C VAL A 48 -4.08 8.16 -9.29
N LYS A 49 -4.54 7.14 -8.57
CA LYS A 49 -4.46 7.08 -7.12
C LYS A 49 -3.21 6.28 -6.79
N VAL A 50 -2.25 6.94 -6.14
CA VAL A 50 -1.05 6.28 -5.63
C VAL A 50 -1.30 5.89 -4.19
N GLU A 51 -1.05 4.63 -3.87
CA GLU A 51 -1.19 4.08 -2.53
C GLU A 51 0.14 3.50 -2.08
N LEU A 52 0.70 4.03 -0.99
CA LEU A 52 1.90 3.49 -0.38
C LEU A 52 1.49 2.34 0.54
N LYS A 53 1.82 1.10 0.18
CA LYS A 53 1.48 -0.11 0.94
C LYS A 53 2.47 -0.42 2.07
N LEU A 54 3.40 0.47 2.36
CA LEU A 54 4.38 0.27 3.42
C LEU A 54 3.69 0.41 4.78
N LEU A 55 3.82 -0.60 5.63
CA LEU A 55 3.23 -0.57 6.96
C LEU A 55 4.26 -0.23 8.02
N ALA A 56 4.98 -1.20 8.50
CA ALA A 56 5.97 -1.03 9.55
C ALA A 56 7.00 -2.15 9.48
N ASP A 57 8.20 -1.89 10.00
CA ASP A 57 9.22 -2.92 10.13
C ASP A 57 8.88 -3.87 11.30
N VAL A 58 8.34 -3.31 12.39
CA VAL A 58 7.97 -4.04 13.60
C VAL A 58 6.49 -3.85 13.91
N GLY A 59 5.78 -4.94 14.12
CA GLY A 59 4.39 -4.93 14.60
C GLY A 59 4.33 -5.24 16.10
N LEU A 60 3.73 -4.33 16.89
CA LEU A 60 3.43 -4.61 18.30
C LEU A 60 2.13 -5.39 18.39
N VAL A 61 2.17 -6.55 18.99
CA VAL A 61 1.00 -7.38 19.29
C VAL A 61 0.85 -7.57 20.79
N GLY A 62 -0.36 -7.79 21.26
CA GLY A 62 -0.65 -8.00 22.69
C GLY A 62 -2.07 -7.58 23.02
N LEU A 63 -2.59 -8.04 24.14
CA LEU A 63 -3.93 -7.72 24.62
C LEU A 63 -4.13 -6.21 24.87
N PRO A 64 -5.37 -5.74 24.98
CA PRO A 64 -5.65 -4.36 25.40
C PRO A 64 -4.99 -4.05 26.74
N SER A 65 -4.62 -2.80 26.97
CA SER A 65 -4.05 -2.27 28.24
C SER A 65 -2.68 -2.80 28.66
N VAL A 66 -2.00 -3.64 27.86
CA VAL A 66 -0.63 -4.11 28.17
C VAL A 66 0.44 -3.01 28.00
N GLY A 67 0.09 -1.84 27.49
CA GLY A 67 0.97 -0.68 27.37
C GLY A 67 1.61 -0.47 26.02
N LYS A 68 1.09 -1.06 24.92
CA LYS A 68 1.60 -0.86 23.54
C LYS A 68 1.66 0.61 23.11
N SER A 69 0.55 1.33 23.29
CA SER A 69 0.46 2.75 22.91
C SER A 69 1.37 3.64 23.77
N THR A 70 1.55 3.28 25.05
CA THR A 70 2.52 3.95 25.94
C THR A 70 3.92 3.72 25.44
N LEU A 71 4.27 2.48 25.08
CA LEU A 71 5.57 2.13 24.54
C LEU A 71 5.87 2.92 23.26
N ILE A 72 4.96 2.95 22.29
CA ILE A 72 5.14 3.74 21.05
C ILE A 72 5.34 5.22 21.35
N SER A 73 4.60 5.79 22.29
CA SER A 73 4.73 7.18 22.66
C SER A 73 6.11 7.51 23.25
N GLN A 74 6.73 6.57 23.96
CA GLN A 74 8.06 6.71 24.55
C GLN A 74 9.19 6.53 23.52
N ILE A 75 9.05 5.59 22.58
CA ILE A 75 10.10 5.25 21.63
C ILE A 75 10.09 6.09 20.36
N SER A 76 8.99 6.77 20.08
CA SER A 76 8.84 7.54 18.83
C SER A 76 9.66 8.84 18.88
N ALA A 77 10.57 9.01 17.92
CA ALA A 77 11.38 10.23 17.75
C ALA A 77 10.54 11.45 17.32
N ALA A 78 9.32 11.24 16.84
CA ALA A 78 8.33 12.25 16.51
C ALA A 78 6.99 11.86 17.12
N LYS A 79 6.07 12.82 17.31
CA LYS A 79 4.71 12.50 17.77
C LYS A 79 4.13 11.36 16.92
N PRO A 80 3.65 10.28 17.55
CA PRO A 80 3.04 9.18 16.81
C PRO A 80 1.95 9.69 15.87
N LYS A 81 1.96 9.24 14.64
CA LYS A 81 0.96 9.63 13.65
C LYS A 81 -0.07 8.52 13.53
N ILE A 82 -1.34 8.88 13.66
CA ILE A 82 -2.45 8.01 13.31
C ILE A 82 -2.50 7.97 11.79
N ALA A 83 -2.23 6.81 11.21
CA ALA A 83 -2.30 6.64 9.77
C ALA A 83 -3.70 6.16 9.38
N ALA A 84 -4.47 7.05 8.73
CA ALA A 84 -5.77 6.69 8.17
C ALA A 84 -5.57 5.96 6.83
N TYR A 85 -5.51 4.65 6.86
CA TYR A 85 -5.53 3.85 5.65
C TYR A 85 -6.98 3.60 5.20
N HIS A 86 -7.30 3.87 3.94
CA HIS A 86 -8.67 3.73 3.40
C HIS A 86 -9.27 2.32 3.49
N PHE A 87 -8.45 1.34 3.82
CA PHE A 87 -8.84 -0.06 3.96
C PHE A 87 -8.88 -0.55 5.41
N THR A 88 -8.69 0.35 6.42
CA THR A 88 -8.76 0.00 7.83
C THR A 88 -9.88 0.74 8.53
N THR A 89 -10.67 0.02 9.30
CA THR A 89 -11.65 0.61 10.23
C THR A 89 -11.00 1.11 11.53
N LEU A 90 -9.84 0.54 11.88
CA LEU A 90 -8.99 0.95 12.98
C LEU A 90 -7.67 1.46 12.40
N SER A 91 -7.33 2.70 12.70
CA SER A 91 -6.09 3.33 12.23
C SER A 91 -4.93 2.93 13.14
N PRO A 92 -3.89 2.27 12.65
CA PRO A 92 -2.72 1.94 13.48
C PRO A 92 -1.97 3.21 13.89
N ASN A 93 -1.44 3.21 15.11
CA ASN A 93 -0.52 4.23 15.55
C ASN A 93 0.90 3.86 15.06
N LEU A 94 1.50 4.74 14.27
CA LEU A 94 2.86 4.56 13.77
C LEU A 94 3.85 5.41 14.55
N GLY A 95 4.94 4.79 14.97
CA GLY A 95 6.08 5.46 15.59
C GLY A 95 7.34 5.25 14.76
N VAL A 96 8.06 6.34 14.46
CA VAL A 96 9.40 6.26 13.88
C VAL A 96 10.39 6.20 15.02
N VAL A 97 11.09 5.10 15.14
CA VAL A 97 12.08 4.85 16.19
C VAL A 97 13.45 5.22 15.66
N LYS A 98 14.24 5.89 16.51
CA LYS A 98 15.67 6.10 16.27
C LYS A 98 16.44 5.51 17.44
N THR A 99 17.31 4.55 17.15
CA THR A 99 18.16 3.90 18.15
C THR A 99 19.38 4.78 18.50
N LYS A 100 20.04 4.49 19.61
CA LYS A 100 21.26 5.21 20.05
C LYS A 100 22.44 5.07 19.08
N ASP A 101 22.46 4.01 18.29
CA ASP A 101 23.46 3.75 17.24
C ASP A 101 23.07 4.32 15.86
N ASN A 102 22.09 5.26 15.83
CA ASN A 102 21.60 5.96 14.65
C ASN A 102 20.88 5.11 13.60
N ARG A 103 20.48 3.89 13.91
CA ARG A 103 19.56 3.13 13.06
C ARG A 103 18.14 3.64 13.26
N SER A 104 17.29 3.51 12.23
CA SER A 104 15.89 3.92 12.31
C SER A 104 14.99 2.90 11.64
N PHE A 105 13.82 2.66 12.24
CA PHE A 105 12.79 1.77 11.74
C PHE A 105 11.41 2.23 12.19
N VAL A 106 10.37 1.68 11.57
CA VAL A 106 8.99 2.03 11.86
C VAL A 106 8.34 0.94 12.70
N VAL A 107 7.68 1.34 13.77
CA VAL A 107 6.90 0.47 14.65
C VAL A 107 5.43 0.81 14.51
N ALA A 108 4.58 -0.20 14.38
CA ALA A 108 3.13 -0.04 14.35
C ALA A 108 2.51 -0.64 15.63
N ASP A 109 1.65 0.12 16.30
CA ASP A 109 0.68 -0.44 17.24
C ASP A 109 -0.44 -1.05 16.42
N LEU A 110 -0.61 -2.33 16.59
CA LEU A 110 -1.64 -3.08 15.92
C LEU A 110 -2.80 -3.32 16.91
N PRO A 111 -3.76 -2.37 17.01
CA PRO A 111 -4.92 -2.52 17.89
C PRO A 111 -5.88 -3.56 17.30
N GLY A 112 -6.53 -4.38 18.11
CA GLY A 112 -7.63 -5.22 17.67
C GLY A 112 -7.45 -6.73 17.72
N LEU A 113 -6.35 -7.23 18.31
CA LEU A 113 -6.31 -8.61 18.80
C LEU A 113 -7.16 -8.67 20.06
N ILE A 114 -8.43 -8.98 19.90
CA ILE A 114 -9.38 -9.26 20.99
C ILE A 114 -9.85 -10.68 20.76
N GLU A 115 -10.04 -11.41 21.85
CA GLU A 115 -10.58 -12.76 21.88
C GLU A 115 -11.80 -12.87 20.93
N GLY A 116 -11.71 -13.73 19.91
CA GLY A 116 -12.76 -13.91 18.90
C GLY A 116 -12.62 -13.12 17.58
N ALA A 117 -11.56 -12.33 17.39
CA ALA A 117 -11.36 -11.58 16.13
C ALA A 117 -11.22 -12.50 14.90
N SER A 118 -10.79 -13.74 15.08
CA SER A 118 -10.69 -14.77 14.02
C SER A 118 -12.06 -15.39 13.63
N LEU A 119 -13.12 -15.14 14.38
CA LEU A 119 -14.44 -15.78 14.16
C LEU A 119 -15.39 -15.01 13.26
N GLY A 120 -14.94 -14.03 12.49
CA GLY A 120 -15.69 -13.59 11.32
C GLY A 120 -16.50 -12.29 11.44
N GLU A 121 -16.26 -11.43 12.42
CA GLU A 121 -16.91 -10.11 12.47
C GLU A 121 -16.17 -9.00 11.69
N GLY A 122 -15.49 -9.34 10.59
CA GLY A 122 -15.03 -8.38 9.57
C GLY A 122 -13.88 -7.43 9.96
N LEU A 123 -13.53 -7.29 11.21
CA LEU A 123 -12.45 -6.43 11.73
C LEU A 123 -11.11 -7.17 11.79
N GLY A 124 -11.12 -8.48 12.10
CA GLY A 124 -9.93 -9.30 12.26
C GLY A 124 -9.11 -9.49 10.98
N ASP A 125 -9.75 -9.84 9.87
CA ASP A 125 -9.08 -10.14 8.59
C ASP A 125 -8.28 -8.98 8.02
N LYS A 126 -8.81 -7.76 8.12
CA LYS A 126 -8.11 -6.56 7.62
C LYS A 126 -6.90 -6.22 8.47
N PHE A 127 -7.00 -6.43 9.77
CA PHE A 127 -5.97 -6.17 10.75
C PHE A 127 -4.81 -7.16 10.64
N LEU A 128 -5.11 -8.44 10.51
CA LEU A 128 -4.12 -9.49 10.44
C LEU A 128 -3.29 -9.43 9.14
N LYS A 129 -3.87 -8.89 8.04
CA LYS A 129 -3.12 -8.52 6.83
C LYS A 129 -2.03 -7.45 7.10
N HIS A 130 -2.16 -6.67 8.17
CA HIS A 130 -1.13 -5.72 8.56
C HIS A 130 0.04 -6.39 9.26
N ILE A 131 -0.21 -7.42 10.07
CA ILE A 131 0.83 -8.23 10.71
C ILE A 131 1.65 -8.97 9.64
N GLU A 132 1.00 -9.49 8.61
CA GLU A 132 1.69 -10.14 7.48
C GLU A 132 2.72 -9.22 6.81
N ARG A 133 2.47 -7.92 6.83
CA ARG A 133 3.34 -6.92 6.20
C ARG A 133 4.45 -6.40 7.11
N THR A 134 4.53 -6.84 8.36
CA THR A 134 5.65 -6.52 9.25
C THR A 134 6.75 -7.56 9.10
N ARG A 135 7.99 -7.15 9.37
CA ARG A 135 9.18 -8.02 9.26
C ARG A 135 9.47 -8.77 10.56
N VAL A 136 9.20 -8.09 11.69
CA VAL A 136 9.41 -8.61 13.04
C VAL A 136 8.15 -8.40 13.87
N ILE A 137 7.83 -9.33 14.74
CA ILE A 137 6.74 -9.22 15.71
C ILE A 137 7.33 -8.97 17.09
N ALA A 138 6.83 -7.93 17.76
CA ALA A 138 7.14 -7.68 19.16
C ALA A 138 5.87 -7.90 20.00
N HIS A 139 5.88 -9.00 20.75
CA HIS A 139 4.77 -9.39 21.60
C HIS A 139 4.89 -8.73 22.96
N VAL A 140 4.01 -7.78 23.25
CA VAL A 140 3.99 -7.04 24.51
C VAL A 140 3.04 -7.70 25.50
N ILE A 141 3.57 -8.07 26.68
CA ILE A 141 2.85 -8.80 27.72
C ILE A 141 2.90 -8.00 29.02
N ASP A 142 1.78 -7.94 29.73
CA ASP A 142 1.69 -7.32 31.05
C ASP A 142 2.13 -8.31 32.13
N MET A 143 3.22 -7.98 32.81
CA MET A 143 3.77 -8.81 33.91
C MET A 143 3.16 -8.46 35.28
N SER A 144 2.37 -7.38 35.38
CA SER A 144 1.80 -6.98 36.67
C SER A 144 0.81 -7.97 37.27
N GLY A 145 0.15 -8.77 36.39
CA GLY A 145 -0.96 -9.61 36.84
C GLY A 145 -2.16 -8.81 37.34
N PHE A 146 -2.21 -7.53 37.07
CA PHE A 146 -3.34 -6.65 37.38
C PHE A 146 -4.57 -7.18 36.66
N GLU A 147 -5.73 -7.16 37.27
CA GLU A 147 -6.97 -7.81 36.78
C GLU A 147 -7.00 -9.34 36.92
N GLY A 148 -6.05 -9.95 37.67
CA GLY A 148 -6.05 -11.40 37.90
C GLY A 148 -5.68 -12.28 36.70
N ARG A 149 -5.11 -11.66 35.63
CA ARG A 149 -4.67 -12.36 34.44
C ARG A 149 -3.29 -12.98 34.63
N ASN A 150 -3.09 -14.15 34.03
CA ASN A 150 -1.79 -14.81 34.00
C ASN A 150 -1.05 -14.41 32.71
N PRO A 151 0.17 -13.84 32.79
CA PRO A 151 0.95 -13.43 31.61
C PRO A 151 1.17 -14.56 30.58
N TYR A 152 1.26 -15.81 31.03
CA TYR A 152 1.44 -16.95 30.14
C TYR A 152 0.16 -17.29 29.38
N ASP A 153 -1.00 -17.14 30.00
CA ASP A 153 -2.28 -17.39 29.34
C ASP A 153 -2.54 -16.31 28.28
N ASP A 154 -2.22 -15.06 28.59
CA ASP A 154 -2.28 -13.95 27.64
C ASP A 154 -1.38 -14.20 26.41
N TYR A 155 -0.16 -14.70 26.64
CA TYR A 155 0.76 -15.09 25.57
C TYR A 155 0.17 -16.20 24.68
N GLN A 156 -0.44 -17.22 25.27
CA GLN A 156 -1.03 -18.32 24.53
C GLN A 156 -2.25 -17.88 23.71
N ILE A 157 -3.10 -17.01 24.28
CA ILE A 157 -4.29 -16.48 23.57
C ILE A 157 -3.86 -15.79 22.29
N ILE A 158 -2.90 -14.88 22.37
CA ILE A 158 -2.42 -14.12 21.20
C ILE A 158 -1.78 -15.05 20.15
N ASN A 159 -0.93 -15.99 20.57
CA ASN A 159 -0.31 -16.92 19.63
C ASN A 159 -1.35 -17.81 18.93
N LYS A 160 -2.37 -18.25 19.64
CA LYS A 160 -3.47 -19.03 19.06
C LYS A 160 -4.28 -18.21 18.05
N GLU A 161 -4.51 -16.93 18.32
CA GLU A 161 -5.18 -16.05 17.37
C GLU A 161 -4.33 -15.84 16.11
N LEU A 162 -3.03 -15.60 16.26
CA LEU A 162 -2.11 -15.48 15.13
C LEU A 162 -2.05 -16.78 14.30
N GLU A 163 -2.02 -17.93 14.95
CA GLU A 163 -2.02 -19.25 14.30
C GLU A 163 -3.32 -19.49 13.52
N ASN A 164 -4.46 -19.18 14.12
CA ASN A 164 -5.77 -19.38 13.51
C ASN A 164 -5.94 -18.53 12.24
N PHE A 165 -5.30 -17.37 12.20
CA PHE A 165 -5.36 -16.51 11.03
C PHE A 165 -4.42 -16.98 9.93
N ASN A 166 -3.13 -17.08 10.20
CA ASN A 166 -2.13 -17.55 9.24
C ASN A 166 -0.90 -18.10 9.98
N LYS A 167 -0.65 -19.39 9.80
CA LYS A 167 0.49 -20.06 10.42
C LYS A 167 1.84 -19.44 10.05
N SER A 168 1.95 -18.86 8.84
CA SER A 168 3.17 -18.21 8.39
C SER A 168 3.58 -16.99 9.23
N ILE A 169 2.65 -16.43 10.00
CA ILE A 169 2.95 -15.32 10.91
C ILE A 169 3.82 -15.79 12.07
N LEU A 170 3.62 -17.01 12.54
CA LEU A 170 4.42 -17.59 13.62
C LEU A 170 5.85 -17.94 13.19
N ASP A 171 6.08 -18.10 11.90
CA ASP A 171 7.42 -18.33 11.34
C ASP A 171 8.28 -17.07 11.30
N LYS A 172 7.66 -15.89 11.52
CA LYS A 172 8.40 -14.64 11.58
C LYS A 172 9.23 -14.52 12.84
N PRO A 173 10.39 -13.85 12.77
CA PRO A 173 11.17 -13.53 13.95
C PRO A 173 10.35 -12.76 14.99
N GLN A 174 10.36 -13.25 16.23
CA GLN A 174 9.60 -12.67 17.32
C GLN A 174 10.49 -12.33 18.50
N ILE A 175 10.12 -11.28 19.23
CA ILE A 175 10.64 -11.00 20.57
C ILE A 175 9.48 -10.80 21.52
N ILE A 176 9.70 -11.12 22.79
CA ILE A 176 8.74 -10.93 23.87
C ILE A 176 9.18 -9.77 24.73
N ILE A 177 8.30 -8.78 24.87
CA ILE A 177 8.49 -7.60 25.71
C ILE A 177 7.65 -7.75 26.97
N ALA A 178 8.30 -8.02 28.08
CA ALA A 178 7.69 -8.13 29.41
C ALA A 178 7.54 -6.71 30.00
N ASN A 179 6.36 -6.12 29.87
CA ASN A 179 6.09 -4.74 30.28
C ASN A 179 5.51 -4.65 31.70
N LYS A 180 5.50 -3.46 32.25
CA LYS A 180 5.02 -3.09 33.59
C LYS A 180 5.86 -3.70 34.72
N MET A 181 7.17 -3.79 34.52
CA MET A 181 8.10 -4.29 35.53
C MET A 181 8.23 -3.36 36.74
N ASP A 182 7.65 -2.17 36.69
CA ASP A 182 7.57 -1.21 37.80
C ASP A 182 6.52 -1.60 38.85
N ILE A 183 5.67 -2.58 38.57
CA ILE A 183 4.59 -2.99 39.47
C ILE A 183 5.06 -4.15 40.38
N GLU A 184 4.68 -4.10 41.66
CA GLU A 184 5.02 -5.11 42.64
C GLU A 184 4.46 -6.48 42.21
N GLY A 185 5.32 -7.50 42.28
CA GLY A 185 4.97 -8.87 41.86
C GLY A 185 5.33 -9.24 40.43
N ALA A 186 5.65 -8.26 39.57
CA ALA A 186 6.02 -8.49 38.18
C ALA A 186 7.26 -9.36 38.01
N ASP A 187 8.24 -9.24 38.95
CA ASP A 187 9.46 -10.07 38.91
C ASP A 187 9.16 -11.57 39.09
N LYS A 188 8.24 -11.92 39.98
CA LYS A 188 7.84 -13.32 40.19
C LYS A 188 7.14 -13.87 38.95
N ASN A 189 6.21 -13.09 38.39
CA ASN A 189 5.51 -13.47 37.18
C ASN A 189 6.49 -13.63 35.99
N LEU A 190 7.50 -12.79 35.90
CA LEU A 190 8.54 -12.89 34.87
C LEU A 190 9.37 -14.18 35.02
N GLU A 191 9.78 -14.54 36.24
CA GLU A 191 10.51 -15.79 36.47
C GLU A 191 9.70 -17.03 36.09
N GLU A 192 8.41 -17.07 36.47
CA GLU A 192 7.52 -18.14 36.08
C GLU A 192 7.28 -18.20 34.58
N PHE A 193 7.12 -17.04 33.94
CA PHE A 193 6.94 -16.92 32.52
C PHE A 193 8.17 -17.42 31.73
N LYS A 194 9.38 -17.01 32.12
CA LYS A 194 10.65 -17.45 31.51
C LYS A 194 10.86 -18.97 31.57
N LYS A 195 10.32 -19.67 32.59
CA LYS A 195 10.39 -21.14 32.68
C LYS A 195 9.54 -21.84 31.62
N LYS A 196 8.49 -21.19 31.14
CA LYS A 196 7.50 -21.77 30.23
C LYS A 196 7.74 -21.40 28.75
N VAL A 197 8.49 -20.32 28.50
CA VAL A 197 8.71 -19.79 27.16
C VAL A 197 10.18 -19.92 26.77
N LYS A 198 10.44 -20.31 25.51
CA LYS A 198 11.80 -20.49 24.97
C LYS A 198 12.37 -19.25 24.30
N ASP A 199 11.49 -18.35 23.87
CA ASP A 199 11.86 -17.14 23.16
C ASP A 199 12.52 -16.11 24.09
N PRO A 200 13.40 -15.24 23.59
CA PRO A 200 14.04 -14.22 24.39
C PRO A 200 13.02 -13.22 24.94
N VAL A 201 13.03 -13.04 26.28
CA VAL A 201 12.11 -12.15 27.01
C VAL A 201 12.88 -10.95 27.54
N TYR A 202 12.43 -9.76 27.14
CA TYR A 202 13.03 -8.47 27.53
C TYR A 202 12.14 -7.74 28.53
N PRO A 203 12.59 -7.59 29.80
CA PRO A 203 11.84 -6.86 30.80
C PRO A 203 11.98 -5.35 30.59
N ILE A 204 10.84 -4.64 30.60
CA ILE A 204 10.78 -3.19 30.48
C ILE A 204 9.74 -2.58 31.42
N SER A 205 9.90 -1.29 31.70
CA SER A 205 8.80 -0.44 32.13
C SER A 205 8.62 0.68 31.13
N ALA A 206 7.55 0.63 30.33
CA ALA A 206 7.23 1.68 29.39
C ALA A 206 6.85 2.99 30.12
N ALA A 207 6.28 2.90 31.33
CA ALA A 207 5.91 4.06 32.13
C ALA A 207 7.14 4.82 32.65
N LEU A 208 8.15 4.10 33.12
CA LEU A 208 9.38 4.65 33.68
C LEU A 208 10.52 4.79 32.66
N ASN A 209 10.29 4.43 31.41
CA ASN A 209 11.30 4.43 30.34
C ASN A 209 12.55 3.59 30.66
N GLN A 210 12.36 2.42 31.27
CA GLN A 210 13.44 1.51 31.68
C GLN A 210 13.50 0.27 30.78
N GLY A 211 14.72 -0.17 30.44
CA GLY A 211 14.96 -1.38 29.62
C GLY A 211 14.63 -1.23 28.12
N ILE A 212 14.11 -0.09 27.68
CA ILE A 212 13.63 0.14 26.33
C ILE A 212 14.77 0.16 25.30
N ASP A 213 15.88 0.81 25.60
CA ASP A 213 17.01 0.93 24.66
C ASP A 213 17.56 -0.42 24.21
N GLU A 214 17.63 -1.38 25.14
CA GLU A 214 18.12 -2.73 24.86
C GLU A 214 17.19 -3.46 23.87
N VAL A 215 15.87 -3.33 24.07
CA VAL A 215 14.86 -3.86 23.15
C VAL A 215 14.99 -3.24 21.76
N LEU A 216 15.18 -1.92 21.66
CA LEU A 216 15.30 -1.22 20.40
C LEU A 216 16.55 -1.64 19.61
N ILE A 217 17.69 -1.79 20.30
CA ILE A 217 18.92 -2.27 19.67
C ILE A 217 18.70 -3.71 19.16
N LYS A 218 18.09 -4.57 19.95
CA LYS A 218 17.81 -5.95 19.55
C LYS A 218 16.88 -6.05 18.36
N LEU A 219 15.82 -5.23 18.32
CA LEU A 219 14.92 -5.14 17.16
C LEU A 219 15.66 -4.69 15.91
N ALA A 220 16.53 -3.68 16.02
CA ALA A 220 17.35 -3.21 14.91
C ALA A 220 18.30 -4.31 14.41
N ASP A 221 18.96 -5.07 15.29
CA ASP A 221 19.82 -6.19 14.92
C ASP A 221 19.05 -7.28 14.17
N MET A 222 17.84 -7.59 14.63
CA MET A 222 16.97 -8.56 13.93
C MET A 222 16.58 -8.06 12.55
N LEU A 223 16.23 -6.79 12.41
CA LEU A 223 15.86 -6.19 11.14
C LEU A 223 17.02 -6.16 10.15
N ASP A 224 18.26 -6.00 10.61
CA ASP A 224 19.46 -6.03 9.78
C ASP A 224 19.79 -7.45 9.27
N THR A 225 19.48 -8.48 10.09
CA THR A 225 19.72 -9.89 9.71
C THR A 225 18.66 -10.46 8.78
N ILE A 226 17.44 -9.91 8.84
CA ILE A 226 16.36 -10.35 7.96
C ILE A 226 16.58 -9.70 6.58
N HIS A 227 16.93 -10.51 5.59
CA HIS A 227 16.89 -10.05 4.20
C HIS A 227 15.51 -9.46 3.90
N LYS A 228 15.48 -8.31 3.21
CA LYS A 228 14.23 -7.73 2.72
C LYS A 228 13.58 -8.74 1.80
N GLN A 229 12.78 -9.63 2.36
CA GLN A 229 11.94 -10.51 1.56
C GLN A 229 11.00 -9.61 0.75
N PRO A 230 10.80 -9.88 -0.53
CA PRO A 230 9.76 -9.18 -1.27
C PRO A 230 8.45 -9.37 -0.53
N LEU A 231 7.72 -8.29 -0.35
CA LEU A 231 6.47 -8.20 0.44
C LEU A 231 5.32 -9.08 -0.11
N TYR A 232 5.57 -9.79 -1.19
CA TYR A 232 4.64 -10.70 -1.84
C TYR A 232 5.38 -11.96 -2.31
N GLU A 233 4.92 -13.13 -1.89
CA GLU A 233 4.96 -14.28 -2.77
C GLU A 233 4.15 -13.88 -4.01
N GLU A 234 4.74 -14.02 -5.19
CA GLU A 234 4.01 -13.88 -6.43
C GLU A 234 2.83 -14.88 -6.39
N GLU A 235 1.67 -14.44 -5.92
CA GLU A 235 0.46 -15.05 -6.42
C GLU A 235 0.55 -14.87 -7.93
N LYS A 236 0.89 -15.94 -8.63
CA LYS A 236 0.73 -16.02 -10.07
C LYS A 236 -0.76 -15.84 -10.34
N PHE A 237 -1.17 -14.58 -10.41
CA PHE A 237 -2.39 -14.25 -11.10
C PHE A 237 -2.15 -14.71 -12.53
N GLU A 238 -2.70 -15.86 -12.88
CA GLU A 238 -2.97 -16.15 -14.27
C GLU A 238 -3.92 -15.05 -14.73
N ASP A 239 -3.35 -13.96 -15.23
CA ASP A 239 -4.06 -12.91 -15.92
C ASP A 239 -4.69 -13.51 -17.17
N HIS A 240 -5.79 -14.19 -16.98
CA HIS A 240 -6.76 -14.38 -18.05
C HIS A 240 -7.47 -13.03 -18.24
N VAL A 241 -6.74 -12.09 -18.85
CA VAL A 241 -7.36 -10.90 -19.42
C VAL A 241 -8.23 -11.40 -20.56
N LEU A 242 -9.48 -11.69 -20.26
CA LEU A 242 -10.51 -11.89 -21.26
C LEU A 242 -10.69 -10.57 -22.01
N TYR A 243 -9.90 -10.39 -23.07
CA TYR A 243 -10.16 -9.36 -24.06
C TYR A 243 -11.49 -9.67 -24.75
N GLN A 244 -12.57 -9.20 -24.16
CA GLN A 244 -13.81 -9.07 -24.89
C GLN A 244 -13.65 -7.89 -25.83
N PHE A 245 -13.43 -8.19 -27.12
CA PHE A 245 -13.57 -7.22 -28.19
C PHE A 245 -15.04 -6.78 -28.23
N LYS A 246 -15.40 -5.78 -27.43
CA LYS A 246 -16.59 -4.99 -27.72
C LYS A 246 -16.25 -4.20 -28.98
N LYS A 247 -16.88 -4.54 -30.12
CA LYS A 247 -16.97 -3.66 -31.28
C LYS A 247 -17.77 -2.44 -30.84
N GLU A 248 -17.14 -1.49 -30.18
CA GLU A 248 -17.72 -0.17 -29.97
C GLU A 248 -17.77 0.48 -31.35
N GLN A 249 -18.93 1.03 -31.69
CA GLN A 249 -19.03 1.82 -32.92
C GLN A 249 -18.06 2.99 -32.78
N PRO A 250 -17.17 3.24 -33.77
CA PRO A 250 -16.09 4.22 -33.65
C PRO A 250 -16.59 5.66 -33.47
N PHE A 251 -17.86 5.90 -33.73
CA PHE A 251 -18.53 7.18 -33.52
C PHE A 251 -20.05 7.02 -33.40
N LYS A 252 -20.71 8.06 -32.87
CA LYS A 252 -22.15 8.21 -32.79
C LYS A 252 -22.54 9.54 -33.39
N ILE A 253 -23.61 9.56 -34.20
CA ILE A 253 -24.15 10.78 -34.81
C ILE A 253 -25.44 11.15 -34.08
N PHE A 254 -25.51 12.37 -33.59
CA PHE A 254 -26.70 12.94 -32.94
C PHE A 254 -27.22 14.08 -33.84
N LYS A 255 -28.52 14.06 -34.11
CA LYS A 255 -29.19 15.18 -34.79
C LYS A 255 -29.59 16.19 -33.71
N GLU A 256 -29.06 17.40 -33.78
CA GLU A 256 -29.34 18.49 -32.84
C GLU A 256 -30.50 19.37 -33.36
N ASP A 257 -30.48 19.69 -34.66
CA ASP A 257 -31.50 20.45 -35.39
C ASP A 257 -31.75 19.87 -36.79
N GLU A 258 -32.67 20.46 -37.56
CA GLU A 258 -33.00 19.98 -38.91
C GLU A 258 -31.77 19.91 -39.82
N HIS A 259 -30.79 20.77 -39.60
CA HIS A 259 -29.59 20.89 -40.45
C HIS A 259 -28.27 20.67 -39.68
N THR A 260 -28.32 20.44 -38.38
CA THR A 260 -27.14 20.31 -37.52
C THR A 260 -27.00 18.87 -37.00
N PHE A 261 -25.83 18.27 -37.25
CA PHE A 261 -25.48 16.96 -36.77
C PHE A 261 -24.22 17.04 -35.92
N VAL A 262 -24.23 16.44 -34.72
CA VAL A 262 -23.09 16.34 -33.83
C VAL A 262 -22.55 14.94 -33.90
N VAL A 263 -21.27 14.80 -34.25
CA VAL A 263 -20.58 13.52 -34.29
C VAL A 263 -19.62 13.44 -33.10
N LYS A 264 -19.77 12.40 -32.29
CA LYS A 264 -18.92 12.12 -31.10
C LYS A 264 -18.27 10.77 -31.24
N GLY A 265 -17.01 10.67 -30.88
CA GLY A 265 -16.22 9.44 -30.85
C GLY A 265 -14.74 9.74 -30.77
N ASP A 266 -13.99 8.91 -30.07
CA ASP A 266 -12.58 9.13 -29.76
C ASP A 266 -11.73 9.30 -31.05
N GLU A 267 -12.01 8.49 -32.06
CA GLU A 267 -11.32 8.57 -33.34
C GLU A 267 -11.58 9.90 -34.07
N ILE A 268 -12.84 10.38 -34.04
CA ILE A 268 -13.22 11.64 -34.69
C ILE A 268 -12.61 12.82 -33.95
N GLU A 269 -12.67 12.83 -32.63
CA GLU A 269 -12.07 13.88 -31.81
C GLU A 269 -10.57 13.92 -31.98
N LYS A 270 -9.91 12.77 -32.09
CA LYS A 270 -8.49 12.66 -32.40
C LYS A 270 -8.16 13.29 -33.76
N ILE A 271 -8.90 12.92 -34.81
CA ILE A 271 -8.71 13.47 -36.16
C ILE A 271 -8.93 14.98 -36.15
N TYR A 272 -9.94 15.47 -35.42
CA TYR A 272 -10.20 16.91 -35.27
C TYR A 272 -9.03 17.64 -34.59
N LYS A 273 -8.56 17.17 -33.44
CA LYS A 273 -7.44 17.75 -32.69
C LYS A 273 -6.13 17.74 -33.49
N MET A 274 -5.92 16.71 -34.31
CA MET A 274 -4.74 16.57 -35.16
C MET A 274 -4.82 17.43 -36.45
N THR A 275 -5.96 18.01 -36.76
CA THR A 275 -6.12 18.82 -37.97
C THR A 275 -5.86 20.29 -37.66
N TRP A 276 -4.95 20.90 -38.40
CA TRP A 276 -4.66 22.35 -38.31
C TRP A 276 -5.56 23.14 -39.28
N PHE A 277 -6.68 23.65 -38.75
CA PHE A 277 -7.75 24.30 -39.51
C PHE A 277 -7.43 25.74 -39.88
N VAL A 278 -6.35 25.99 -40.59
CA VAL A 278 -5.96 27.37 -41.03
C VAL A 278 -6.16 27.56 -42.53
N THR A 279 -6.17 26.49 -43.31
CA THR A 279 -6.27 26.56 -44.79
C THR A 279 -7.50 25.82 -45.30
N ASP A 280 -8.07 26.25 -46.42
CA ASP A 280 -9.19 25.56 -47.08
C ASP A 280 -8.84 24.11 -47.44
N GLU A 281 -7.58 23.88 -47.74
CA GLU A 281 -7.09 22.53 -48.07
C GLU A 281 -7.15 21.61 -46.87
N ALA A 282 -6.85 22.10 -45.65
CA ALA A 282 -6.99 21.34 -44.40
C ALA A 282 -8.46 20.97 -44.15
N PHE A 283 -9.40 21.89 -44.38
CA PHE A 283 -10.84 21.61 -44.27
C PHE A 283 -11.29 20.53 -45.24
N ARG A 284 -10.91 20.65 -46.53
CA ARG A 284 -11.24 19.63 -47.54
C ARG A 284 -10.69 18.24 -47.18
N ARG A 285 -9.46 18.22 -46.67
CA ARG A 285 -8.83 16.97 -46.21
C ARG A 285 -9.57 16.36 -45.01
N PHE A 286 -9.94 17.18 -44.04
CA PHE A 286 -10.72 16.75 -42.88
C PHE A 286 -12.07 16.15 -43.32
N SER A 287 -12.83 16.88 -44.17
CA SER A 287 -14.10 16.39 -44.73
C SER A 287 -13.93 15.06 -45.51
N SER A 288 -12.84 14.95 -46.28
CA SER A 288 -12.54 13.71 -47.00
C SER A 288 -12.25 12.52 -46.07
N LYS A 289 -11.59 12.78 -44.91
CA LYS A 289 -11.37 11.75 -43.89
C LYS A 289 -12.69 11.31 -43.26
N LEU A 290 -13.59 12.24 -42.93
CA LEU A 290 -14.91 11.93 -42.38
C LEU A 290 -15.74 11.08 -43.35
N ARG A 291 -15.79 11.47 -44.63
CA ARG A 291 -16.51 10.68 -45.68
C ARG A 291 -15.99 9.23 -45.80
N ARG A 292 -14.68 9.02 -45.62
CA ARG A 292 -14.11 7.67 -45.65
C ARG A 292 -14.54 6.82 -44.45
N LEU A 293 -14.88 7.46 -43.32
CA LEU A 293 -15.43 6.79 -42.12
C LEU A 293 -16.94 6.57 -42.21
N GLY A 294 -17.60 7.10 -43.26
CA GLY A 294 -19.02 6.92 -43.45
C GLY A 294 -19.89 8.05 -42.83
N ILE A 295 -19.29 9.19 -42.58
CA ILE A 295 -19.93 10.43 -42.05
C ILE A 295 -20.15 11.43 -43.19
#